data_881d7f9dff68d4a05999277996f96d02
#
_entry.id   881d7f9dff68d4a05999277996f96d02
#
_cell.length_a   1.000
_cell.length_b   1.000
_cell.length_c   1.000
_cell.angle_alpha   90.00
_cell.angle_beta   90.00
_cell.angle_gamma   90.00
#
_symmetry.space_group_name_H-M   'P 1'
#
loop_
_entity.id
_entity.type
_entity.pdbx_description
1 polymer ?
#
loop_
_entity_poly.entity_id
_entity_poly.type
_entity_poly.pdbx_seq_one_letter_code
_entity_poly.pdbx_strand_id
1 'polypeptide(L)'
;MSCTIVVGLGRSGVGAARLLKAQGAEVIVLEHADDAAAQRKAKALNEQGIEVKLGQALELAQFEPWLAAIEQVVISPGISWTHPTLEALRALGVTIRGEMAIAWQALGHCPWIGITGTNGKTTVTHLLHHVLTQAGLEAPMAGNVGFSACLLYTSPSPRDGRE
;
A
#
# COMPACT_ATOMS: atom_id res chain seq x y z
N MET A 1 21.86 -5.04 3.29
CA MET A 1 20.48 -5.51 3.14
C MET A 1 19.68 -4.40 2.51
N SER A 2 18.83 -4.68 1.52
CA SER A 2 17.97 -3.68 0.90
C SER A 2 16.68 -3.52 1.71
N CYS A 3 16.13 -2.30 1.76
CA CYS A 3 14.87 -2.03 2.45
C CYS A 3 13.89 -1.29 1.54
N THR A 4 12.62 -1.43 1.82
CA THR A 4 11.54 -0.66 1.21
C THR A 4 10.97 0.32 2.23
N ILE A 5 10.87 1.58 1.86
CA ILE A 5 10.23 2.59 2.69
C ILE A 5 8.80 2.79 2.19
N VAL A 6 7.83 2.74 3.11
CA VAL A 6 6.43 3.06 2.83
C VAL A 6 6.12 4.41 3.48
N VAL A 7 5.60 5.36 2.71
CA VAL A 7 5.25 6.69 3.22
C VAL A 7 3.74 6.80 3.41
N GLY A 8 3.35 7.01 4.66
CA GLY A 8 1.97 7.12 5.12
C GLY A 8 1.44 5.87 5.83
N LEU A 9 0.70 6.07 6.92
CA LEU A 9 0.10 5.03 7.77
C LEU A 9 -1.43 4.94 7.60
N GLY A 10 -1.92 5.37 6.44
CA GLY A 10 -3.30 5.17 6.01
C GLY A 10 -3.58 3.71 5.65
N ARG A 11 -4.83 3.41 5.23
CA ARG A 11 -5.21 2.05 4.79
C ARG A 11 -4.28 1.49 3.71
N SER A 12 -3.94 2.31 2.72
CA SER A 12 -3.04 1.94 1.62
C SER A 12 -1.63 1.64 2.10
N GLY A 13 -1.07 2.50 2.96
CA GLY A 13 0.28 2.30 3.49
C GLY A 13 0.39 1.07 4.36
N VAL A 14 -0.58 0.83 5.26
CA VAL A 14 -0.64 -0.39 6.08
C VAL A 14 -0.75 -1.63 5.20
N GLY A 15 -1.60 -1.58 4.16
CA GLY A 15 -1.76 -2.68 3.21
C GLY A 15 -0.46 -3.00 2.45
N ALA A 16 0.19 -1.96 1.91
CA ALA A 16 1.45 -2.10 1.20
C ALA A 16 2.56 -2.65 2.10
N ALA A 17 2.67 -2.13 3.33
CA ALA A 17 3.68 -2.58 4.29
C ALA A 17 3.53 -4.07 4.64
N ARG A 18 2.31 -4.52 4.88
CA ARG A 18 2.01 -5.94 5.16
C ARG A 18 2.28 -6.83 3.96
N LEU A 19 1.86 -6.42 2.76
CA LEU A 19 2.13 -7.17 1.54
C LEU A 19 3.62 -7.36 1.32
N LEU A 20 4.39 -6.27 1.38
CA LEU A 20 5.84 -6.30 1.19
C LEU A 20 6.54 -7.16 2.26
N LYS A 21 6.10 -7.05 3.51
CA LYS A 21 6.61 -7.90 4.60
C LYS A 21 6.31 -9.38 4.37
N ALA A 22 5.11 -9.71 3.91
CA ALA A 22 4.75 -11.09 3.55
C ALA A 22 5.60 -11.64 2.39
N GLN A 23 6.08 -10.78 1.51
CA GLN A 23 7.02 -11.12 0.44
C GLN A 23 8.49 -11.21 0.91
N GLY A 24 8.76 -11.01 2.20
CA GLY A 24 10.09 -11.11 2.79
C GLY A 24 10.93 -9.84 2.72
N ALA A 25 10.34 -8.71 2.32
CA ALA A 25 11.06 -7.43 2.30
C ALA A 25 11.29 -6.90 3.72
N GLU A 26 12.40 -6.19 3.91
CA GLU A 26 12.60 -5.32 5.06
C GLU A 26 11.82 -4.03 4.84
N VAL A 27 10.86 -3.73 5.71
CA VAL A 27 9.91 -2.63 5.52
C VAL A 27 10.00 -1.64 6.65
N ILE A 28 10.14 -0.36 6.30
CA ILE A 28 10.11 0.78 7.22
C ILE A 28 8.98 1.69 6.80
N VAL A 29 8.12 2.08 7.74
CA VAL A 29 7.01 3.01 7.48
C VAL A 29 7.35 4.37 8.07
N LEU A 30 7.26 5.42 7.25
CA LEU A 30 7.37 6.82 7.70
C LEU A 30 5.98 7.45 7.72
N GLU A 31 5.60 8.03 8.85
CA GLU A 31 4.32 8.70 9.04
C GLU A 31 4.52 10.07 9.69
N HIS A 32 3.87 11.09 9.14
CA HIS A 32 3.95 12.45 9.69
C HIS A 32 3.18 12.60 11.00
N ALA A 33 2.02 11.97 11.11
CA ALA A 33 1.21 12.03 12.32
C ALA A 33 1.88 11.26 13.48
N ASP A 34 1.72 11.78 14.69
CA ASP A 34 2.12 11.11 15.94
C ASP A 34 1.02 11.22 16.99
N ASP A 35 -0.22 11.07 16.55
CA ASP A 35 -1.38 11.04 17.44
C ASP A 35 -1.66 9.60 17.96
N ALA A 36 -2.61 9.51 18.90
CA ALA A 36 -2.98 8.23 19.50
C ALA A 36 -3.46 7.18 18.49
N ALA A 37 -4.00 7.60 17.32
CA ALA A 37 -4.43 6.68 16.27
C ALA A 37 -3.24 6.14 15.48
N ALA A 38 -2.28 7.01 15.15
CA ALA A 38 -1.03 6.63 14.51
C ALA A 38 -0.21 5.70 15.41
N GLN A 39 -0.10 6.01 16.70
CA GLN A 39 0.61 5.18 17.68
C GLN A 39 0.02 3.77 17.81
N ARG A 40 -1.31 3.63 17.83
CA ARG A 40 -1.95 2.30 17.84
C ARG A 40 -1.63 1.48 16.59
N LYS A 41 -1.68 2.10 15.41
CA LYS A 41 -1.32 1.43 14.14
C LYS A 41 0.16 1.07 14.09
N ALA A 42 1.03 1.97 14.54
CA ALA A 42 2.47 1.74 14.61
C ALA A 42 2.79 0.54 15.51
N LYS A 43 2.18 0.48 16.70
CA LYS A 43 2.33 -0.65 17.60
C LYS A 43 1.94 -1.97 16.93
N ALA A 44 0.77 -2.02 16.28
CA ALA A 44 0.31 -3.22 15.60
C ALA A 44 1.22 -3.67 14.44
N LEU A 45 1.87 -2.75 13.73
CA LEU A 45 2.82 -3.07 12.68
C LEU A 45 4.18 -3.50 13.25
N ASN A 46 4.64 -2.85 14.32
CA ASN A 46 5.87 -3.23 15.01
C ASN A 46 5.80 -4.67 15.56
N GLU A 47 4.65 -5.08 16.08
CA GLU A 47 4.38 -6.46 16.52
C GLU A 47 4.45 -7.47 15.36
N GLN A 48 4.27 -7.02 14.12
CA GLN A 48 4.42 -7.81 12.89
C GLN A 48 5.85 -7.73 12.30
N GLY A 49 6.78 -7.09 13.00
CA GLY A 49 8.16 -6.92 12.56
C GLY A 49 8.32 -5.89 11.43
N ILE A 50 7.41 -4.90 11.35
CA ILE A 50 7.49 -3.77 10.43
C ILE A 50 7.84 -2.53 11.27
N GLU A 51 8.99 -1.93 11.01
CA GLU A 51 9.42 -0.74 11.73
C GLU A 51 8.59 0.48 11.33
N VAL A 52 8.08 1.25 12.31
CA VAL A 52 7.30 2.47 12.06
C VAL A 52 7.95 3.66 12.76
N LYS A 53 8.20 4.72 12.00
CA LYS A 53 8.68 6.02 12.48
C LYS A 53 7.55 7.03 12.38
N LEU A 54 7.08 7.52 13.51
CA LEU A 54 6.07 8.57 13.60
C LEU A 54 6.72 9.97 13.67
N GLY A 55 5.95 11.02 13.42
CA GLY A 55 6.43 12.40 13.44
C GLY A 55 7.40 12.74 12.31
N GLN A 56 7.43 11.96 11.23
CA GLN A 56 8.38 12.14 10.13
C GLN A 56 7.76 12.96 9.01
N ALA A 57 8.23 14.20 8.84
CA ALA A 57 7.86 14.99 7.66
C ALA A 57 8.41 14.34 6.38
N LEU A 58 7.74 14.60 5.25
CA LEU A 58 8.22 14.10 3.95
C LEU A 58 9.37 15.01 3.46
N GLU A 59 10.54 14.83 4.02
CA GLU A 59 11.77 15.57 3.73
C GLU A 59 12.90 14.60 3.42
N LEU A 60 13.84 15.01 2.56
CA LEU A 60 14.95 14.14 2.14
C LEU A 60 15.80 13.66 3.32
N ALA A 61 16.01 14.51 4.32
CA ALA A 61 16.77 14.19 5.54
C ALA A 61 16.24 12.96 6.28
N GLN A 62 14.93 12.70 6.21
CA GLN A 62 14.32 11.54 6.85
C GLN A 62 14.69 10.22 6.16
N PHE A 63 15.18 10.26 4.94
CA PHE A 63 15.61 9.08 4.18
C PHE A 63 17.11 8.82 4.29
N GLU A 64 17.89 9.81 4.74
CA GLU A 64 19.36 9.71 4.80
C GLU A 64 19.87 8.44 5.48
N PRO A 65 19.31 7.96 6.63
CA PRO A 65 19.81 6.77 7.29
C PRO A 65 19.76 5.51 6.43
N TRP A 66 18.91 5.49 5.40
CA TRP A 66 18.66 4.32 4.56
C TRP A 66 19.03 4.53 3.09
N LEU A 67 19.49 5.72 2.65
CA LEU A 67 19.69 6.04 1.22
C LEU A 67 20.53 4.98 0.48
N ALA A 68 21.55 4.44 1.13
CA ALA A 68 22.40 3.41 0.54
C ALA A 68 21.72 2.01 0.47
N ALA A 69 20.62 1.82 1.17
CA ALA A 69 19.92 0.55 1.29
C ALA A 69 18.51 0.58 0.68
N ILE A 70 17.99 1.75 0.34
CA ILE A 70 16.65 1.87 -0.22
C ILE A 70 16.59 1.23 -1.61
N GLU A 71 15.78 0.19 -1.75
CA GLU A 71 15.44 -0.40 -3.04
C GLU A 71 14.31 0.36 -3.73
N GLN A 72 13.27 0.72 -2.96
CA GLN A 72 12.14 1.47 -3.44
C GLN A 72 11.43 2.23 -2.32
N VAL A 73 10.69 3.27 -2.71
CA VAL A 73 9.76 3.98 -1.84
C VAL A 73 8.35 3.81 -2.36
N VAL A 74 7.45 3.38 -1.50
CA VAL A 74 6.01 3.22 -1.80
C VAL A 74 5.24 4.35 -1.16
N ILE A 75 4.48 5.09 -1.95
CA ILE A 75 3.72 6.25 -1.48
C ILE A 75 2.22 5.97 -1.45
N SER A 76 1.56 6.53 -0.44
CA SER A 76 0.10 6.54 -0.34
C SER A 76 -0.54 7.46 -1.38
N PRO A 77 -1.78 7.19 -1.85
CA PRO A 77 -2.44 7.96 -2.92
C PRO A 77 -2.63 9.46 -2.62
N GLY A 78 -2.59 9.86 -1.35
CA GLY A 78 -2.70 11.27 -0.93
C GLY A 78 -1.43 12.09 -1.13
N ILE A 79 -0.31 11.46 -1.49
CA ILE A 79 0.97 12.14 -1.68
C ILE A 79 1.13 12.49 -3.15
N SER A 80 1.45 13.77 -3.43
CA SER A 80 1.68 14.22 -4.80
C SER A 80 2.91 13.54 -5.41
N TRP A 81 2.79 13.03 -6.63
CA TRP A 81 3.89 12.47 -7.40
C TRP A 81 5.02 13.46 -7.70
N THR A 82 4.70 14.74 -7.73
CA THR A 82 5.63 15.87 -7.97
C THR A 82 6.15 16.49 -6.69
N HIS A 83 6.02 15.80 -5.54
CA HIS A 83 6.57 16.31 -4.28
C HIS A 83 8.09 16.45 -4.40
N PRO A 84 8.69 17.60 -3.98
CA PRO A 84 10.13 17.85 -4.17
C PRO A 84 11.04 16.76 -3.61
N THR A 85 10.70 16.20 -2.46
CA THR A 85 11.44 15.09 -1.84
C THR A 85 11.43 13.84 -2.72
N LEU A 86 10.29 13.53 -3.37
CA LEU A 86 10.20 12.37 -4.28
C LEU A 86 11.00 12.60 -5.56
N GLU A 87 11.06 13.82 -6.05
CA GLU A 87 11.91 14.18 -7.19
C GLU A 87 13.39 14.07 -6.84
N ALA A 88 13.79 14.52 -5.65
CA ALA A 88 15.15 14.36 -5.16
C ALA A 88 15.53 12.87 -5.00
N LEU A 89 14.66 12.05 -4.45
CA LEU A 89 14.89 10.60 -4.34
C LEU A 89 15.03 9.93 -5.72
N ARG A 90 14.21 10.31 -6.71
CA ARG A 90 14.34 9.82 -8.09
C ARG A 90 15.68 10.23 -8.71
N ALA A 91 16.13 11.46 -8.47
CA ALA A 91 17.44 11.94 -8.94
C ALA A 91 18.61 11.13 -8.33
N LEU A 92 18.42 10.58 -7.14
CA LEU A 92 19.36 9.66 -6.48
C LEU A 92 19.21 8.20 -6.94
N GLY A 93 18.33 7.93 -7.92
CA GLY A 93 18.13 6.59 -8.46
C GLY A 93 17.11 5.72 -7.69
N VAL A 94 16.43 6.26 -6.68
CA VAL A 94 15.43 5.52 -5.91
C VAL A 94 14.15 5.35 -6.71
N THR A 95 13.65 4.12 -6.81
CA THR A 95 12.38 3.82 -7.47
C THR A 95 11.21 4.24 -6.59
N ILE A 96 10.31 5.07 -7.11
CA ILE A 96 9.08 5.47 -6.42
C ILE A 96 7.89 4.73 -7.04
N ARG A 97 7.05 4.11 -6.19
CA ARG A 97 5.85 3.37 -6.61
C ARG A 97 4.64 3.79 -5.80
N GLY A 98 3.45 3.64 -6.38
CA GLY A 98 2.18 3.74 -5.66
C GLY A 98 1.73 2.37 -5.14
N GLU A 99 0.85 2.38 -4.15
CA GLU A 99 0.26 1.16 -3.57
C GLU A 99 -0.35 0.23 -4.63
N MET A 100 -1.09 0.80 -5.61
CA MET A 100 -1.71 0.00 -6.67
C MET A 100 -0.70 -0.73 -7.57
N ALA A 101 0.48 -0.15 -7.78
CA ALA A 101 1.54 -0.79 -8.57
C ALA A 101 2.11 -2.01 -7.82
N ILE A 102 2.24 -1.93 -6.49
CA ILE A 102 2.68 -3.04 -5.65
C ILE A 102 1.62 -4.15 -5.63
N ALA A 103 0.34 -3.78 -5.46
CA ALA A 103 -0.77 -4.73 -5.49
C ALA A 103 -0.88 -5.43 -6.86
N TRP A 104 -0.77 -4.68 -7.95
CA TRP A 104 -0.76 -5.22 -9.30
C TRP A 104 0.36 -6.23 -9.52
N GLN A 105 1.57 -5.92 -9.07
CA GLN A 105 2.71 -6.83 -9.19
C GLN A 105 2.48 -8.13 -8.44
N ALA A 106 1.89 -8.07 -7.24
CA ALA A 106 1.63 -9.24 -6.41
C ALA A 106 0.45 -10.09 -6.91
N LEU A 107 -0.60 -9.45 -7.45
CA LEU A 107 -1.85 -10.07 -7.86
C LEU A 107 -2.03 -10.10 -9.39
N GLY A 108 -0.98 -9.89 -10.16
CA GLY A 108 -1.04 -9.85 -11.63
C GLY A 108 -1.47 -11.15 -12.30
N HIS A 109 -1.49 -12.25 -11.56
CA HIS A 109 -2.04 -13.54 -12.01
C HIS A 109 -3.58 -13.59 -11.95
N CYS A 110 -4.23 -12.65 -11.27
CA CYS A 110 -5.69 -12.53 -11.21
C CYS A 110 -6.21 -11.58 -12.29
N PRO A 111 -7.44 -11.79 -12.81
CA PRO A 111 -8.11 -10.79 -13.64
C PRO A 111 -8.37 -9.50 -12.87
N TRP A 112 -8.13 -8.36 -13.49
CA TRP A 112 -8.39 -7.04 -12.92
C TRP A 112 -9.37 -6.27 -13.76
N ILE A 113 -10.30 -5.57 -13.10
CA ILE A 113 -11.20 -4.62 -13.72
C ILE A 113 -10.98 -3.25 -13.10
N GLY A 114 -10.36 -2.35 -13.85
CA GLY A 114 -10.11 -0.96 -13.43
C GLY A 114 -11.27 -0.05 -13.76
N ILE A 115 -11.78 0.70 -12.76
CA ILE A 115 -12.86 1.67 -12.95
C ILE A 115 -12.31 3.07 -12.67
N THR A 116 -12.31 3.90 -13.69
CA THR A 116 -11.89 5.30 -13.61
C THR A 116 -12.98 6.23 -14.12
N GLY A 117 -12.84 7.52 -13.91
CA GLY A 117 -13.79 8.54 -14.33
C GLY A 117 -13.96 9.66 -13.31
N THR A 118 -14.60 10.74 -13.67
CA THR A 118 -14.88 11.89 -12.79
C THR A 118 -16.01 11.58 -11.80
N ASN A 119 -17.10 10.97 -12.28
CA ASN A 119 -18.29 10.63 -11.49
C ASN A 119 -18.69 9.17 -11.67
N GLY A 120 -19.53 8.64 -10.79
CA GLY A 120 -20.14 7.31 -10.89
C GLY A 120 -19.23 6.11 -10.58
N LYS A 121 -17.92 6.32 -10.32
CA LYS A 121 -16.98 5.22 -10.04
C LYS A 121 -17.49 4.27 -8.96
N THR A 122 -17.88 4.81 -7.81
CA THR A 122 -18.37 4.02 -6.68
C THR A 122 -19.60 3.18 -7.05
N THR A 123 -20.56 3.80 -7.74
CA THR A 123 -21.79 3.11 -8.18
C THR A 123 -21.47 1.97 -9.14
N VAL A 124 -20.64 2.23 -10.14
CA VAL A 124 -20.23 1.20 -11.12
C VAL A 124 -19.46 0.07 -10.44
N THR A 125 -18.59 0.39 -9.48
CA THR A 125 -17.84 -0.62 -8.70
C THR A 125 -18.79 -1.55 -7.94
N HIS A 126 -19.78 -0.99 -7.23
CA HIS A 126 -20.76 -1.78 -6.49
C HIS A 126 -21.66 -2.62 -7.40
N LEU A 127 -22.14 -2.05 -8.52
CA LEU A 127 -22.95 -2.80 -9.49
C LEU A 127 -22.17 -3.97 -10.09
N LEU A 128 -20.95 -3.72 -10.51
CA LEU A 128 -20.11 -4.75 -11.10
C LEU A 128 -19.78 -5.87 -10.11
N HIS A 129 -19.40 -5.49 -8.88
CA HIS A 129 -19.21 -6.45 -7.79
C HIS A 129 -20.47 -7.31 -7.57
N HIS A 130 -21.64 -6.69 -7.52
CA HIS A 130 -22.90 -7.40 -7.33
C HIS A 130 -23.15 -8.40 -8.49
N VAL A 131 -23.04 -7.97 -9.74
CA VAL A 131 -23.25 -8.80 -10.92
C VAL A 131 -22.29 -9.99 -10.94
N LEU A 132 -21.01 -9.76 -10.70
CA LEU A 132 -19.99 -10.81 -10.69
C LEU A 132 -20.23 -11.82 -9.56
N THR A 133 -20.59 -11.32 -8.38
CA THR A 133 -20.90 -12.19 -7.22
C THR A 133 -22.15 -13.05 -7.49
N GLN A 134 -23.20 -12.48 -8.11
CA GLN A 134 -24.39 -13.24 -8.51
C GLN A 134 -24.07 -14.29 -9.58
N ALA A 135 -23.07 -14.04 -10.41
CA ALA A 135 -22.56 -15.02 -11.37
C ALA A 135 -21.65 -16.10 -10.75
N GLY A 136 -21.46 -16.10 -9.42
CA GLY A 136 -20.62 -17.06 -8.70
C GLY A 136 -19.13 -16.77 -8.78
N LEU A 137 -18.72 -15.55 -9.17
CA LEU A 137 -17.33 -15.14 -9.24
C LEU A 137 -16.91 -14.43 -7.96
N GLU A 138 -15.71 -14.71 -7.47
CA GLU A 138 -15.08 -13.92 -6.42
C GLU A 138 -14.53 -12.64 -7.01
N ALA A 139 -15.15 -11.51 -6.69
CA ALA A 139 -14.79 -10.19 -7.22
C ALA A 139 -14.70 -9.14 -6.10
N PRO A 140 -13.70 -9.23 -5.21
CA PRO A 140 -13.54 -8.28 -4.12
C PRO A 140 -13.30 -6.86 -4.66
N MET A 141 -13.89 -5.86 -4.00
CA MET A 141 -13.65 -4.45 -4.32
C MET A 141 -12.41 -3.95 -3.60
N ALA A 142 -11.54 -3.25 -4.31
CA ALA A 142 -10.31 -2.70 -3.77
C ALA A 142 -10.01 -1.28 -4.26
N GLY A 143 -9.21 -0.55 -3.51
CA GLY A 143 -8.81 0.83 -3.81
C GLY A 143 -9.52 1.84 -2.90
N ASN A 144 -10.10 2.89 -3.49
CA ASN A 144 -10.83 3.89 -2.70
C ASN A 144 -12.15 3.35 -2.11
N VAL A 145 -12.67 2.29 -2.70
CA VAL A 145 -13.87 1.56 -2.25
C VAL A 145 -13.45 0.16 -1.83
N GLY A 146 -13.96 -0.31 -0.72
CA GLY A 146 -13.62 -1.63 -0.19
C GLY A 146 -12.30 -1.64 0.58
N PHE A 147 -11.44 -2.60 0.30
CA PHE A 147 -10.17 -2.82 0.98
C PHE A 147 -8.99 -2.17 0.24
N SER A 148 -7.84 -2.02 0.93
CA SER A 148 -6.58 -1.81 0.20
C SER A 148 -6.32 -3.01 -0.72
N ALA A 149 -5.96 -2.76 -1.97
CA ALA A 149 -5.68 -3.83 -2.92
C ALA A 149 -4.55 -4.75 -2.44
N CYS A 150 -3.58 -4.22 -1.72
CA CYS A 150 -2.49 -4.99 -1.13
C CYS A 150 -2.97 -5.99 -0.06
N LEU A 151 -4.06 -5.69 0.66
CA LEU A 151 -4.60 -6.59 1.68
C LEU A 151 -5.25 -7.83 1.08
N LEU A 152 -5.68 -7.79 -0.17
CA LEU A 152 -6.23 -8.97 -0.85
C LEU A 152 -5.21 -10.10 -1.00
N TYR A 153 -3.93 -9.75 -1.10
CA TYR A 153 -2.85 -10.75 -1.16
C TYR A 153 -2.68 -11.51 0.15
N THR A 154 -2.86 -10.82 1.29
CA THR A 154 -2.65 -11.38 2.64
C THR A 154 -3.93 -11.91 3.27
N SER A 155 -5.08 -11.72 2.63
CA SER A 155 -6.33 -12.29 3.10
C SER A 155 -6.39 -13.77 2.71
N PRO A 156 -6.75 -14.68 3.63
CA PRO A 156 -7.01 -16.07 3.27
C PRO A 156 -8.11 -16.09 2.21
N SER A 157 -7.86 -16.79 1.10
CA SER A 157 -8.88 -16.98 0.06
C SER A 157 -10.08 -17.70 0.71
N PRO A 158 -11.32 -17.27 0.43
CA PRO A 158 -12.49 -18.03 0.84
C PRO A 158 -12.51 -19.48 0.34
N ARG A 159 -11.65 -19.81 -0.63
CA ARG A 159 -11.48 -21.18 -1.14
C ARG A 159 -10.70 -22.11 -0.21
N ASP A 160 -9.86 -21.56 0.68
CA ASP A 160 -9.03 -22.36 1.61
C ASP A 160 -9.84 -22.96 2.78
N GLY A 161 -11.14 -22.70 2.86
CA GLY A 161 -12.05 -23.19 3.89
C GLY A 161 -13.17 -24.12 3.40
N ARG A 162 -13.15 -24.57 2.15
CA ARG A 162 -14.10 -25.57 1.63
C ARG A 162 -13.37 -26.86 1.28
N GLU A 163 -13.17 -27.67 2.30
CA GLU A 163 -13.12 -29.10 2.12
C GLU A 163 -14.56 -29.65 2.05
#